data_2b7c618161980f72376ab77901cb99c4
#
_entry.id   2b7c618161980f72376ab77901cb99c4
#
_cell.length_a   1.000
_cell.length_b   1.000
_cell.length_c   1.000
_cell.angle_alpha   90.00
_cell.angle_beta   90.00
_cell.angle_gamma   90.00
#
_symmetry.space_group_name_H-M   'P 1'
#
loop_
_entity.id
_entity.type
_entity.pdbx_description
1 polymer ?
#
loop_
_entity_poly.entity_id
_entity_poly.type
_entity_poly.pdbx_seq_one_letter_code
_entity_poly.pdbx_strand_id
1 'polypeptide(L)'
;MLSVPRGARPFRSDHPIVGLVVSLTDAQWARIEPLLPDRSPKRGGRWRDHREVIDAIAFKFQTGTQWMYLPEKYGNWRGVYNRLRMWAADGTWERVFTALMAQADEEDGLDWVVSVDSTIVRAHQHAAGARKKGPRQANRPNHAIGRSRGGLTTKIHLAADSRCRPLAFVLTGGQANDAPAFTEVMARLRVPRPRGRPRTRPDVVLADKAYSSRAIRGHLRGRGIRAVIPIRADQNIHRLRRGSRGGRPPAFDRETYKQRNSVERCINRLKQWRGIATRYEKTATIYLAGLHIAGIFLWSAR
;
A
#
# COMPACT_ATOMS: atom_id res chain seq x y z
N MET A 1 46.63 2.69 30.93
CA MET A 1 46.37 3.45 29.68
C MET A 1 45.71 2.50 28.71
N LEU A 2 44.42 2.48 28.64
CA LEU A 2 43.63 1.68 27.69
C LEU A 2 43.01 2.65 26.69
N SER A 3 43.35 2.52 25.43
CA SER A 3 42.90 3.37 24.32
C SER A 3 41.48 3.02 23.93
N VAL A 4 40.61 4.02 23.91
CA VAL A 4 39.23 3.96 23.41
C VAL A 4 39.25 4.10 21.88
N PRO A 5 38.58 3.23 21.08
CA PRO A 5 38.47 3.41 19.65
C PRO A 5 37.50 4.53 19.32
N ARG A 6 37.97 5.58 18.65
CA ARG A 6 37.15 6.62 17.99
C ARG A 6 36.53 6.05 16.72
N GLY A 7 35.23 6.31 16.53
CA GLY A 7 34.66 6.28 15.18
C GLY A 7 33.33 5.57 14.99
N ALA A 8 32.35 5.83 15.82
CA ALA A 8 30.93 5.62 15.42
C ALA A 8 30.40 6.94 14.86
N ARG A 9 30.21 7.04 13.53
CA ARG A 9 29.50 8.17 12.93
C ARG A 9 28.04 8.13 13.40
N PRO A 10 27.46 9.25 13.85
CA PRO A 10 26.07 9.26 14.20
C PRO A 10 25.22 9.00 12.95
N PHE A 11 24.27 8.09 13.08
CA PHE A 11 23.23 7.82 12.11
C PHE A 11 22.46 9.13 11.87
N ARG A 12 22.72 9.82 10.77
CA ARG A 12 21.86 10.92 10.32
C ARG A 12 20.57 10.29 9.83
N SER A 13 19.53 10.42 10.63
CA SER A 13 18.16 10.18 10.20
C SER A 13 17.72 11.37 9.36
N ASP A 14 17.86 11.28 8.04
CA ASP A 14 17.24 12.22 7.10
C ASP A 14 15.72 11.98 7.03
N HIS A 15 15.06 12.00 8.17
CA HIS A 15 13.60 12.00 8.24
C HIS A 15 13.14 13.43 8.50
N PRO A 16 12.34 14.03 7.59
CA PRO A 16 11.68 15.28 7.90
C PRO A 16 10.80 15.09 9.14
N ILE A 17 10.96 16.01 10.07
CA ILE A 17 10.29 16.05 11.37
C ILE A 17 8.79 15.84 11.18
N VAL A 18 8.25 14.82 11.86
CA VAL A 18 6.82 14.54 11.98
C VAL A 18 6.14 15.76 12.60
N GLY A 19 5.43 16.56 11.81
CA GLY A 19 4.69 17.73 12.32
C GLY A 19 4.09 18.62 11.24
N LEU A 20 4.63 18.68 10.05
CA LEU A 20 4.10 19.53 8.97
C LEU A 20 3.21 18.72 8.02
N VAL A 21 1.95 19.14 7.93
CA VAL A 21 1.06 18.69 6.85
C VAL A 21 1.65 19.17 5.54
N VAL A 22 1.98 18.24 4.66
CA VAL A 22 2.63 18.54 3.39
C VAL A 22 1.56 18.61 2.30
N SER A 23 1.37 19.79 1.73
CA SER A 23 0.63 19.99 0.48
C SER A 23 1.49 19.58 -0.73
N LEU A 24 0.86 19.37 -1.88
CA LEU A 24 1.57 19.12 -3.13
C LEU A 24 2.46 20.30 -3.51
N THR A 25 3.72 20.03 -3.81
CA THR A 25 4.61 21.01 -4.46
C THR A 25 4.18 21.23 -5.91
N ASP A 26 4.65 22.31 -6.53
CA ASP A 26 4.35 22.59 -7.95
C ASP A 26 4.89 21.48 -8.86
N ALA A 27 6.07 20.95 -8.56
CA ALA A 27 6.66 19.84 -9.30
C ALA A 27 5.82 18.56 -9.19
N GLN A 28 5.30 18.25 -8.00
CA GLN A 28 4.39 17.12 -7.81
C GLN A 28 3.06 17.35 -8.55
N TRP A 29 2.52 18.58 -8.48
CA TRP A 29 1.30 18.94 -9.16
C TRP A 29 1.42 18.78 -10.67
N ALA A 30 2.47 19.29 -11.28
CA ALA A 30 2.72 19.17 -12.72
C ALA A 30 2.71 17.72 -13.22
N ARG A 31 3.06 16.75 -12.37
CA ARG A 31 3.00 15.31 -12.70
C ARG A 31 1.60 14.73 -12.56
N ILE A 32 0.82 15.24 -11.61
CA ILE A 32 -0.50 14.70 -11.26
C ILE A 32 -1.59 15.29 -12.14
N GLU A 33 -1.54 16.59 -12.41
CA GLU A 33 -2.58 17.34 -13.12
C GLU A 33 -2.98 16.71 -14.46
N PRO A 34 -2.06 16.31 -15.36
CA PRO A 34 -2.39 15.70 -16.65
C PRO A 34 -3.10 14.36 -16.55
N LEU A 35 -3.04 13.70 -15.38
CA LEU A 35 -3.63 12.39 -15.12
C LEU A 35 -5.07 12.48 -14.58
N LEU A 36 -5.51 13.70 -14.24
CA LEU A 36 -6.82 13.95 -13.64
C LEU A 36 -7.89 14.18 -14.72
N PRO A 37 -9.16 13.89 -14.40
CA PRO A 37 -10.28 14.25 -15.27
C PRO A 37 -10.37 15.78 -15.47
N ASP A 38 -10.96 16.22 -16.58
CA ASP A 38 -11.28 17.64 -16.81
C ASP A 38 -12.15 18.20 -15.66
N ARG A 39 -11.94 19.46 -15.34
CA ARG A 39 -12.72 20.22 -14.34
C ARG A 39 -14.13 20.57 -14.82
N SER A 40 -14.41 20.43 -16.10
CA SER A 40 -15.72 20.73 -16.73
C SER A 40 -16.49 19.44 -16.95
N PRO A 41 -17.32 18.98 -15.98
CA PRO A 41 -18.11 17.78 -16.15
C PRO A 41 -19.20 18.01 -17.22
N LYS A 42 -19.65 16.94 -17.86
CA LYS A 42 -20.71 17.00 -18.90
C LYS A 42 -22.05 17.55 -18.36
N ARG A 43 -22.29 17.50 -17.06
CA ARG A 43 -23.47 18.03 -16.37
C ARG A 43 -23.06 18.75 -15.08
N GLY A 44 -23.69 19.88 -14.78
CA GLY A 44 -23.42 20.68 -13.60
C GLY A 44 -22.40 21.79 -13.82
N GLY A 45 -22.11 22.55 -12.77
CA GLY A 45 -21.13 23.61 -12.79
C GLY A 45 -19.68 23.11 -12.81
N ARG A 46 -18.76 24.02 -13.11
CA ARG A 46 -17.33 23.76 -13.09
C ARG A 46 -16.89 23.22 -11.72
N TRP A 47 -16.11 22.17 -11.72
CA TRP A 47 -15.57 21.60 -10.48
C TRP A 47 -14.57 22.56 -9.84
N ARG A 48 -14.57 22.55 -8.51
CA ARG A 48 -13.53 23.21 -7.73
C ARG A 48 -12.14 22.73 -8.13
N ASP A 49 -11.13 23.56 -7.88
CA ASP A 49 -9.74 23.23 -8.18
C ASP A 49 -9.33 21.85 -7.63
N HIS A 50 -8.72 21.06 -8.50
CA HIS A 50 -8.34 19.68 -8.14
C HIS A 50 -7.22 19.62 -7.13
N ARG A 51 -6.23 20.55 -7.25
CA ARG A 51 -5.10 20.62 -6.32
C ARG A 51 -5.57 20.93 -4.91
N GLU A 52 -6.42 21.96 -4.76
CA GLU A 52 -6.99 22.31 -3.46
C GLU A 52 -7.77 21.16 -2.82
N VAL A 53 -8.55 20.43 -3.64
CA VAL A 53 -9.33 19.27 -3.16
C VAL A 53 -8.41 18.11 -2.76
N ILE A 54 -7.36 17.83 -3.52
CA ILE A 54 -6.39 16.79 -3.21
C ILE A 54 -5.63 17.13 -1.94
N ASP A 55 -5.17 18.39 -1.79
CA ASP A 55 -4.50 18.85 -0.58
C ASP A 55 -5.40 18.77 0.65
N ALA A 56 -6.70 19.10 0.50
CA ALA A 56 -7.69 18.93 1.57
C ALA A 56 -7.87 17.47 2.00
N ILE A 57 -7.93 16.55 1.03
CA ILE A 57 -8.04 15.11 1.30
C ILE A 57 -6.75 14.61 1.95
N ALA A 58 -5.59 15.02 1.44
CA ALA A 58 -4.28 14.68 2.01
C ALA A 58 -4.17 15.17 3.45
N PHE A 59 -4.55 16.43 3.73
CA PHE A 59 -4.61 16.98 5.08
C PHE A 59 -5.41 16.08 6.02
N LYS A 60 -6.62 15.67 5.61
CA LYS A 60 -7.46 14.80 6.41
C LYS A 60 -6.79 13.47 6.74
N PHE A 61 -6.16 12.82 5.76
CA PHE A 61 -5.50 11.54 5.97
C PHE A 61 -4.17 11.68 6.73
N GLN A 62 -3.41 12.76 6.52
CA GLN A 62 -2.17 13.03 7.25
C GLN A 62 -2.43 13.29 8.73
N THR A 63 -3.44 14.09 9.06
CA THR A 63 -3.74 14.49 10.44
C THR A 63 -4.69 13.53 11.16
N GLY A 64 -5.50 12.76 10.42
CA GLY A 64 -6.58 11.94 10.98
C GLY A 64 -7.78 12.76 11.49
N THR A 65 -7.87 14.05 11.17
CA THR A 65 -8.96 14.93 11.59
C THR A 65 -10.32 14.43 11.10
N GLN A 66 -11.40 14.83 11.77
CA GLN A 66 -12.75 14.60 11.30
C GLN A 66 -13.06 15.53 10.13
N TRP A 67 -13.88 15.09 9.18
CA TRP A 67 -14.25 15.88 8.00
C TRP A 67 -14.81 17.25 8.36
N MET A 68 -15.66 17.33 9.37
CA MET A 68 -16.28 18.57 9.79
C MET A 68 -15.30 19.62 10.40
N TYR A 69 -14.12 19.18 10.80
CA TYR A 69 -13.05 20.04 11.33
C TYR A 69 -11.95 20.30 10.29
N LEU A 70 -12.26 20.07 9.00
CA LEU A 70 -11.35 20.48 7.95
C LEU A 70 -11.19 22.01 7.98
N PRO A 71 -9.94 22.55 7.97
CA PRO A 71 -9.71 24.01 7.99
C PRO A 71 -10.47 24.74 6.88
N GLU A 72 -10.99 25.94 7.18
CA GLU A 72 -11.80 26.75 6.27
C GLU A 72 -11.10 27.07 4.95
N LYS A 73 -9.76 27.21 4.96
CA LYS A 73 -8.97 27.37 3.74
C LYS A 73 -9.21 26.31 2.67
N TYR A 74 -9.61 25.11 3.09
CA TYR A 74 -9.97 24.00 2.20
C TYR A 74 -11.45 24.02 1.79
N GLY A 75 -12.23 25.01 2.24
CA GLY A 75 -13.64 25.22 1.94
C GLY A 75 -14.54 24.13 2.48
N ASN A 76 -15.71 23.97 1.87
CA ASN A 76 -16.75 23.07 2.36
C ASN A 76 -16.29 21.60 2.28
N TRP A 77 -16.14 20.98 3.46
CA TRP A 77 -15.73 19.58 3.59
C TRP A 77 -16.64 18.58 2.87
N ARG A 78 -17.94 18.87 2.72
CA ARG A 78 -18.88 17.97 2.02
C ARG A 78 -18.51 17.83 0.54
N GLY A 79 -18.10 18.92 -0.10
CA GLY A 79 -17.60 18.92 -1.47
C GLY A 79 -16.31 18.11 -1.63
N VAL A 80 -15.37 18.28 -0.70
CA VAL A 80 -14.12 17.52 -0.65
C VAL A 80 -14.38 16.01 -0.47
N TYR A 81 -15.23 15.65 0.50
CA TYR A 81 -15.61 14.26 0.74
C TYR A 81 -16.35 13.63 -0.46
N ASN A 82 -17.27 14.37 -1.10
CA ASN A 82 -17.97 13.89 -2.29
C ASN A 82 -17.01 13.61 -3.43
N ARG A 83 -16.01 14.46 -3.65
CA ARG A 83 -14.96 14.24 -4.67
C ARG A 83 -14.13 12.99 -4.35
N LEU A 84 -13.69 12.83 -3.10
CA LEU A 84 -12.99 11.62 -2.67
C LEU A 84 -13.83 10.37 -2.97
N ARG A 85 -15.11 10.39 -2.61
CA ARG A 85 -16.02 9.26 -2.80
C ARG A 85 -16.28 8.95 -4.28
N MET A 86 -16.49 9.97 -5.09
CA MET A 86 -16.73 9.83 -6.52
C MET A 86 -15.51 9.20 -7.21
N TRP A 87 -14.32 9.74 -6.98
CA TRP A 87 -13.08 9.24 -7.57
C TRP A 87 -12.61 7.90 -6.97
N ALA A 88 -13.09 7.54 -5.79
CA ALA A 88 -12.90 6.20 -5.23
C ALA A 88 -13.81 5.17 -5.90
N ALA A 89 -15.05 5.58 -6.25
CA ALA A 89 -16.02 4.68 -6.87
C ALA A 89 -15.76 4.43 -8.35
N ASP A 90 -15.30 5.45 -9.10
CA ASP A 90 -15.01 5.35 -10.52
C ASP A 90 -13.57 4.90 -10.84
N GLY A 91 -12.74 4.66 -9.80
CA GLY A 91 -11.36 4.18 -9.92
C GLY A 91 -10.34 5.25 -10.31
N THR A 92 -10.67 6.54 -10.29
CA THR A 92 -9.74 7.63 -10.65
C THR A 92 -8.48 7.61 -9.80
N TRP A 93 -8.59 7.39 -8.47
CA TRP A 93 -7.42 7.33 -7.60
C TRP A 93 -6.46 6.20 -7.97
N GLU A 94 -6.98 5.02 -8.31
CA GLU A 94 -6.18 3.88 -8.75
C GLU A 94 -5.52 4.17 -10.11
N ARG A 95 -6.25 4.81 -11.06
CA ARG A 95 -5.69 5.20 -12.36
C ARG A 95 -4.54 6.20 -12.22
N VAL A 96 -4.69 7.25 -11.42
CA VAL A 96 -3.61 8.23 -11.17
C VAL A 96 -2.41 7.56 -10.51
N PHE A 97 -2.65 6.72 -9.50
CA PHE A 97 -1.60 5.97 -8.82
C PHE A 97 -0.81 5.07 -9.79
N THR A 98 -1.50 4.31 -10.65
CA THR A 98 -0.85 3.41 -11.62
C THR A 98 -0.18 4.17 -12.75
N ALA A 99 -0.70 5.32 -13.17
CA ALA A 99 -0.07 6.17 -14.18
C ALA A 99 1.27 6.75 -13.70
N LEU A 100 1.36 7.18 -12.43
CA LEU A 100 2.64 7.62 -11.85
C LEU A 100 3.67 6.48 -11.77
N MET A 101 3.23 5.25 -11.52
CA MET A 101 4.11 4.08 -11.60
C MET A 101 4.59 3.84 -13.05
N ALA A 102 3.71 4.04 -14.04
CA ALA A 102 4.06 3.90 -15.45
C ALA A 102 5.12 4.92 -15.87
N GLN A 103 4.93 6.21 -15.53
CA GLN A 103 5.95 7.24 -15.74
C GLN A 103 7.29 6.85 -15.12
N ALA A 104 7.24 6.24 -13.94
CA ALA A 104 8.43 5.76 -13.26
C ALA A 104 9.12 4.58 -13.95
N ASP A 105 8.35 3.64 -14.51
CA ASP A 105 8.88 2.49 -15.25
C ASP A 105 9.54 2.93 -16.56
N GLU A 106 8.97 3.95 -17.22
CA GLU A 106 9.52 4.53 -18.46
C GLU A 106 10.86 5.24 -18.25
N GLU A 107 11.04 5.89 -17.08
CA GLU A 107 12.27 6.59 -16.71
C GLU A 107 13.31 5.64 -16.05
N ASP A 108 13.17 4.31 -16.17
CA ASP A 108 13.99 3.29 -15.45
C ASP A 108 14.04 3.49 -13.93
N GLY A 109 13.06 4.22 -13.41
CA GLY A 109 12.96 4.56 -11.99
C GLY A 109 12.22 3.54 -11.15
N LEU A 110 11.64 2.47 -11.74
CA LEU A 110 10.97 1.41 -11.03
C LEU A 110 11.82 0.15 -10.98
N ASP A 111 12.13 -0.32 -9.77
CA ASP A 111 12.84 -1.58 -9.57
C ASP A 111 11.82 -2.73 -9.42
N TRP A 112 12.03 -3.78 -10.20
CA TRP A 112 11.17 -4.95 -10.24
C TRP A 112 11.60 -6.06 -9.26
N VAL A 113 12.42 -5.73 -8.27
CA VAL A 113 12.59 -6.49 -7.03
C VAL A 113 11.50 -6.07 -6.05
N VAL A 114 10.47 -6.87 -5.93
CA VAL A 114 9.25 -6.54 -5.20
C VAL A 114 9.20 -7.25 -3.87
N SER A 115 9.03 -6.50 -2.81
CA SER A 115 8.81 -7.03 -1.45
C SER A 115 7.33 -7.03 -1.11
N VAL A 116 6.82 -8.15 -0.57
CA VAL A 116 5.41 -8.33 -0.18
C VAL A 116 5.33 -8.56 1.32
N ASP A 117 4.44 -7.81 1.98
CA ASP A 117 4.15 -7.97 3.40
C ASP A 117 2.74 -7.46 3.74
N SER A 118 2.34 -7.60 4.99
CA SER A 118 1.08 -7.08 5.50
C SER A 118 1.26 -6.32 6.80
N THR A 119 0.31 -5.43 7.08
CA THR A 119 0.25 -4.75 8.37
C THR A 119 -1.19 -4.63 8.85
N ILE A 120 -1.37 -4.69 10.16
CA ILE A 120 -2.66 -4.50 10.80
C ILE A 120 -2.81 -3.04 11.22
N VAL A 121 -3.99 -2.50 11.01
CA VAL A 121 -4.40 -1.18 11.50
C VAL A 121 -5.68 -1.31 12.32
N ARG A 122 -5.74 -0.59 13.43
CA ARG A 122 -6.93 -0.56 14.29
C ARG A 122 -8.05 0.23 13.61
N ALA A 123 -9.26 -0.32 13.65
CA ALA A 123 -10.46 0.42 13.25
C ALA A 123 -10.96 1.26 14.44
N HIS A 124 -11.01 2.58 14.25
CA HIS A 124 -11.60 3.49 15.22
C HIS A 124 -13.11 3.21 15.38
N GLN A 125 -13.71 3.60 16.50
CA GLN A 125 -15.15 3.41 16.73
C GLN A 125 -16.04 3.95 15.59
N HIS A 126 -15.64 5.02 14.93
CA HIS A 126 -16.35 5.57 13.76
C HIS A 126 -16.39 4.58 12.58
N ALA A 127 -15.30 3.85 12.33
CA ALA A 127 -15.24 2.81 11.31
C ALA A 127 -15.97 1.53 11.74
N ALA A 128 -15.95 1.22 13.02
CA ALA A 128 -16.60 0.03 13.59
C ALA A 128 -18.12 0.01 13.36
N GLY A 129 -18.77 1.18 13.29
CA GLY A 129 -20.18 1.34 12.96
C GLY A 129 -20.57 0.86 11.55
N ALA A 130 -19.61 0.53 10.68
CA ALA A 130 -19.85 -0.10 9.39
C ALA A 130 -20.40 -1.54 9.50
N ARG A 131 -20.19 -2.22 10.65
CA ARG A 131 -20.77 -3.54 10.92
C ARG A 131 -22.20 -3.39 11.40
N LYS A 132 -23.18 -3.34 10.48
CA LYS A 132 -24.57 -3.47 10.86
C LYS A 132 -24.84 -4.88 11.42
N LYS A 133 -25.44 -4.96 12.61
CA LYS A 133 -25.99 -6.20 13.18
C LYS A 133 -27.07 -6.72 12.23
N GLY A 134 -27.03 -7.98 11.84
CA GLY A 134 -28.06 -8.66 11.03
C GLY A 134 -27.49 -9.82 10.21
N PRO A 135 -28.36 -10.71 9.68
CA PRO A 135 -27.91 -11.88 8.93
C PRO A 135 -27.04 -11.47 7.74
N ARG A 136 -26.05 -12.30 7.40
CA ARG A 136 -25.19 -12.11 6.23
C ARG A 136 -26.05 -12.16 4.97
N GLN A 137 -26.35 -11.01 4.39
CA GLN A 137 -26.82 -10.95 3.01
C GLN A 137 -25.62 -11.06 2.07
N ALA A 138 -25.69 -11.96 1.09
CA ALA A 138 -24.63 -12.26 0.13
C ALA A 138 -24.12 -11.03 -0.65
N ASN A 139 -24.91 -9.97 -0.77
CA ASN A 139 -24.62 -8.75 -1.52
C ASN A 139 -24.13 -7.56 -0.67
N ARG A 140 -23.75 -7.75 0.61
CA ARG A 140 -23.19 -6.62 1.38
C ARG A 140 -21.73 -6.38 1.01
N PRO A 141 -21.36 -5.13 0.70
CA PRO A 141 -19.96 -4.81 0.41
C PRO A 141 -19.07 -5.22 1.59
N ASN A 142 -18.02 -5.97 1.29
CA ASN A 142 -17.03 -6.36 2.30
C ASN A 142 -16.24 -5.13 2.70
N HIS A 143 -16.49 -4.62 3.93
CA HIS A 143 -15.78 -3.44 4.43
C HIS A 143 -14.36 -3.73 4.91
N ALA A 144 -13.85 -4.95 4.77
CA ALA A 144 -12.51 -5.37 5.19
C ALA A 144 -12.23 -4.99 6.68
N ILE A 145 -13.23 -5.14 7.55
CA ILE A 145 -13.10 -4.99 9.00
C ILE A 145 -13.41 -6.34 9.65
N GLY A 146 -12.49 -6.82 10.45
CA GLY A 146 -12.63 -8.08 11.18
C GLY A 146 -12.10 -7.97 12.59
N ARG A 147 -12.36 -8.99 13.40
CA ARG A 147 -11.90 -9.03 14.79
C ARG A 147 -10.58 -9.80 14.88
N SER A 148 -9.52 -9.11 15.25
CA SER A 148 -8.24 -9.69 15.65
C SER A 148 -8.11 -9.71 17.19
N ARG A 149 -6.98 -10.19 17.72
CA ARG A 149 -6.69 -10.13 19.17
C ARG A 149 -6.75 -8.69 19.72
N GLY A 150 -6.38 -7.70 18.90
CA GLY A 150 -6.42 -6.27 19.25
C GLY A 150 -7.78 -5.58 19.03
N GLY A 151 -8.89 -6.33 18.82
CA GLY A 151 -10.21 -5.78 18.56
C GLY A 151 -10.55 -5.70 17.08
N LEU A 152 -11.34 -4.69 16.68
CA LEU A 152 -11.72 -4.49 15.29
C LEU A 152 -10.55 -3.85 14.51
N THR A 153 -10.14 -4.53 13.45
CA THR A 153 -8.96 -4.18 12.66
C THR A 153 -9.17 -4.45 11.18
N THR A 154 -8.36 -3.77 10.37
CA THR A 154 -8.17 -4.05 8.95
C THR A 154 -6.73 -4.47 8.74
N LYS A 155 -6.50 -5.41 7.83
CA LYS A 155 -5.16 -5.75 7.37
C LYS A 155 -4.94 -5.16 5.98
N ILE A 156 -3.81 -4.46 5.83
CA ILE A 156 -3.31 -3.94 4.56
C ILE A 156 -2.24 -4.92 4.09
N HIS A 157 -2.47 -5.58 2.97
CA HIS A 157 -1.45 -6.33 2.25
C HIS A 157 -0.92 -5.44 1.16
N LEU A 158 0.39 -5.35 1.01
CA LEU A 158 1.00 -4.52 -0.01
C LEU A 158 2.21 -5.17 -0.66
N ALA A 159 2.46 -4.76 -1.89
CA ALA A 159 3.71 -4.94 -2.59
C ALA A 159 4.43 -3.59 -2.66
N ALA A 160 5.74 -3.57 -2.46
CA ALA A 160 6.57 -2.37 -2.54
C ALA A 160 7.83 -2.64 -3.36
N ASP A 161 8.36 -1.60 -4.02
CA ASP A 161 9.65 -1.64 -4.70
C ASP A 161 10.83 -1.49 -3.71
N SER A 162 12.06 -1.61 -4.20
CA SER A 162 13.26 -1.46 -3.37
C SER A 162 13.46 -0.04 -2.81
N ARG A 163 12.82 0.98 -3.44
CA ARG A 163 12.84 2.38 -3.01
C ARG A 163 11.75 2.72 -1.99
N CYS A 164 11.11 1.69 -1.40
CA CYS A 164 10.06 1.83 -0.38
C CYS A 164 8.81 2.58 -0.88
N ARG A 165 8.41 2.35 -2.16
CA ARG A 165 7.20 2.91 -2.75
C ARG A 165 6.17 1.79 -2.96
N PRO A 166 4.89 2.02 -2.67
CA PRO A 166 3.87 1.01 -2.83
C PRO A 166 3.57 0.76 -4.32
N LEU A 167 3.34 -0.52 -4.67
CA LEU A 167 2.99 -0.96 -6.02
C LEU A 167 1.56 -1.50 -6.11
N ALA A 168 1.08 -2.11 -5.04
CA ALA A 168 -0.27 -2.68 -4.98
C ALA A 168 -0.77 -2.74 -3.54
N PHE A 169 -2.09 -2.62 -3.36
CA PHE A 169 -2.77 -2.74 -2.08
C PHE A 169 -3.93 -3.71 -2.16
N VAL A 170 -4.11 -4.53 -1.11
CA VAL A 170 -5.30 -5.34 -0.88
C VAL A 170 -5.73 -5.19 0.58
N LEU A 171 -7.03 -5.06 0.83
CA LEU A 171 -7.59 -4.92 2.16
C LEU A 171 -8.36 -6.18 2.55
N THR A 172 -8.10 -6.67 3.76
CA THR A 172 -8.86 -7.77 4.37
C THR A 172 -9.24 -7.44 5.82
N GLY A 173 -10.16 -8.21 6.39
CA GLY A 173 -10.38 -8.14 7.84
C GLY A 173 -9.13 -8.59 8.61
N GLY A 174 -8.89 -7.98 9.76
CA GLY A 174 -7.65 -8.19 10.52
C GLY A 174 -7.35 -9.63 10.97
N GLN A 175 -8.36 -10.51 10.98
CA GLN A 175 -8.19 -11.95 11.28
C GLN A 175 -7.72 -12.78 10.08
N ALA A 176 -7.74 -12.21 8.86
CA ALA A 176 -7.34 -12.95 7.67
C ALA A 176 -5.84 -13.30 7.69
N ASN A 177 -5.51 -14.50 7.24
CA ASN A 177 -4.12 -14.92 7.06
C ASN A 177 -3.49 -14.22 5.85
N ASP A 178 -2.16 -14.04 5.88
CA ASP A 178 -1.42 -13.31 4.85
C ASP A 178 -1.27 -14.11 3.56
N ALA A 179 -0.98 -15.41 3.67
CA ALA A 179 -0.72 -16.26 2.52
C ALA A 179 -1.87 -16.30 1.47
N PRO A 180 -3.17 -16.38 1.84
CA PRO A 180 -4.26 -16.34 0.88
C PRO A 180 -4.37 -15.03 0.10
N ALA A 181 -4.01 -13.90 0.71
CA ALA A 181 -4.07 -12.59 0.05
C ALA A 181 -2.94 -12.37 -0.98
N PHE A 182 -1.89 -13.19 -0.92
CA PHE A 182 -0.71 -13.05 -1.79
C PHE A 182 -1.05 -13.01 -3.29
N THR A 183 -1.87 -13.94 -3.75
CA THR A 183 -2.23 -14.03 -5.16
C THR A 183 -3.04 -12.81 -5.62
N GLU A 184 -3.87 -12.26 -4.76
CA GLU A 184 -4.63 -11.05 -5.04
C GLU A 184 -3.70 -9.81 -5.09
N VAL A 185 -2.74 -9.68 -4.17
CA VAL A 185 -1.72 -8.63 -4.22
C VAL A 185 -0.94 -8.69 -5.54
N MET A 186 -0.52 -9.90 -5.94
CA MET A 186 0.18 -10.09 -7.22
C MET A 186 -0.70 -9.82 -8.45
N ALA A 187 -2.01 -10.03 -8.37
CA ALA A 187 -2.95 -9.71 -9.44
C ALA A 187 -3.18 -8.18 -9.56
N ARG A 188 -3.11 -7.45 -8.44
CA ARG A 188 -3.20 -5.99 -8.41
C ARG A 188 -1.92 -5.29 -8.87
N LEU A 189 -0.79 -5.98 -8.85
CA LEU A 189 0.46 -5.45 -9.39
C LEU A 189 0.35 -5.34 -10.90
N ARG A 190 0.08 -4.12 -11.37
CA ARG A 190 -0.17 -3.83 -12.77
C ARG A 190 0.33 -2.44 -13.12
N VAL A 191 1.40 -2.37 -13.89
CA VAL A 191 2.01 -1.12 -14.35
C VAL A 191 1.72 -0.98 -15.85
N PRO A 192 0.91 0.01 -16.25
CA PRO A 192 0.65 0.30 -17.65
C PRO A 192 1.95 0.59 -18.40
N ARG A 193 1.96 0.36 -19.71
CA ARG A 193 3.06 0.70 -20.61
C ARG A 193 2.52 1.49 -21.80
N PRO A 194 3.30 2.38 -22.42
CA PRO A 194 2.89 3.13 -23.59
C PRO A 194 2.49 2.22 -24.76
N ARG A 195 3.19 1.10 -24.88
CA ARG A 195 2.92 0.09 -25.93
C ARG A 195 2.84 -1.31 -25.31
N GLY A 196 1.87 -2.09 -25.78
CA GLY A 196 1.70 -3.48 -25.38
C GLY A 196 0.92 -3.68 -24.08
N ARG A 197 1.08 -4.88 -23.49
CA ARG A 197 0.35 -5.26 -22.26
C ARG A 197 1.02 -4.66 -21.03
N PRO A 198 0.25 -4.29 -19.99
CA PRO A 198 0.81 -3.86 -18.71
C PRO A 198 1.80 -4.88 -18.14
N ARG A 199 2.87 -4.40 -17.52
CA ARG A 199 3.78 -5.27 -16.78
C ARG A 199 3.14 -5.68 -15.45
N THR A 200 3.05 -6.99 -15.23
CA THR A 200 2.44 -7.61 -14.05
C THR A 200 3.39 -8.59 -13.36
N ARG A 201 4.58 -8.78 -13.92
CA ARG A 201 5.55 -9.79 -13.50
C ARG A 201 6.81 -9.11 -12.95
N PRO A 202 7.03 -9.15 -11.62
CA PRO A 202 8.33 -8.81 -11.04
C PRO A 202 9.41 -9.82 -11.46
N ASP A 203 10.65 -9.40 -11.40
CA ASP A 203 11.80 -10.29 -11.63
C ASP A 203 12.06 -11.13 -10.38
N VAL A 204 11.91 -10.51 -9.20
CA VAL A 204 12.11 -11.13 -7.90
C VAL A 204 10.99 -10.76 -6.96
N VAL A 205 10.53 -11.71 -6.16
CA VAL A 205 9.60 -11.47 -5.04
C VAL A 205 10.27 -11.86 -3.72
N LEU A 206 10.33 -10.88 -2.80
CA LEU A 206 10.80 -11.03 -1.44
C LEU A 206 9.59 -11.08 -0.50
N ALA A 207 9.52 -12.07 0.36
CA ALA A 207 8.49 -12.13 1.39
C ALA A 207 9.00 -12.91 2.62
N ASP A 208 8.31 -12.77 3.74
CA ASP A 208 8.67 -13.46 4.95
C ASP A 208 8.28 -14.96 4.91
N LYS A 209 8.65 -15.71 5.97
CA LYS A 209 8.37 -17.15 6.08
C LYS A 209 6.87 -17.51 6.11
N ALA A 210 5.96 -16.55 6.39
CA ALA A 210 4.51 -16.79 6.35
C ALA A 210 4.04 -17.08 4.92
N TYR A 211 4.75 -16.55 3.91
CA TYR A 211 4.48 -16.75 2.48
C TYR A 211 5.17 -18.00 1.89
N SER A 212 5.81 -18.85 2.70
CA SER A 212 6.63 -19.98 2.20
C SER A 212 5.81 -21.21 1.79
N SER A 213 4.51 -21.08 1.51
CA SER A 213 3.65 -22.20 1.10
C SER A 213 4.02 -22.75 -0.27
N ARG A 214 3.76 -24.07 -0.48
CA ARG A 214 3.95 -24.73 -1.78
C ARG A 214 3.15 -24.03 -2.89
N ALA A 215 1.93 -23.58 -2.59
CA ALA A 215 1.06 -22.90 -3.53
C ALA A 215 1.67 -21.59 -4.01
N ILE A 216 2.18 -20.73 -3.09
CA ILE A 216 2.82 -19.46 -3.44
C ILE A 216 4.09 -19.70 -4.27
N ARG A 217 4.95 -20.64 -3.85
CA ARG A 217 6.15 -20.97 -4.63
C ARG A 217 5.81 -21.54 -6.00
N GLY A 218 4.75 -22.34 -6.11
CA GLY A 218 4.23 -22.86 -7.37
C GLY A 218 3.72 -21.74 -8.28
N HIS A 219 2.95 -20.80 -7.74
CA HIS A 219 2.46 -19.62 -8.45
C HIS A 219 3.62 -18.76 -9.01
N LEU A 220 4.62 -18.46 -8.19
CA LEU A 220 5.79 -17.69 -8.62
C LEU A 220 6.59 -18.41 -9.69
N ARG A 221 6.83 -19.73 -9.53
CA ARG A 221 7.53 -20.56 -10.51
C ARG A 221 6.79 -20.60 -11.85
N GLY A 222 5.47 -20.84 -11.82
CA GLY A 222 4.64 -20.87 -13.03
C GLY A 222 4.63 -19.55 -13.80
N ARG A 223 4.93 -18.43 -13.12
CA ARG A 223 5.07 -17.12 -13.75
C ARG A 223 6.53 -16.75 -14.08
N GLY A 224 7.50 -17.62 -13.83
CA GLY A 224 8.92 -17.35 -14.06
C GLY A 224 9.48 -16.26 -13.13
N ILE A 225 8.95 -16.12 -11.91
CA ILE A 225 9.36 -15.12 -10.91
C ILE A 225 10.32 -15.79 -9.90
N ARG A 226 11.48 -15.20 -9.67
CA ARG A 226 12.42 -15.66 -8.63
C ARG A 226 11.85 -15.39 -7.25
N ALA A 227 11.64 -16.45 -6.46
CA ALA A 227 11.15 -16.36 -5.08
C ALA A 227 12.30 -16.36 -4.09
N VAL A 228 12.44 -15.30 -3.31
CA VAL A 228 13.40 -15.20 -2.19
C VAL A 228 12.60 -15.14 -0.89
N ILE A 229 12.18 -16.32 -0.43
CA ILE A 229 11.31 -16.52 0.73
C ILE A 229 11.99 -17.56 1.63
N PRO A 230 12.25 -17.29 2.91
CA PRO A 230 12.84 -18.30 3.80
C PRO A 230 11.88 -19.47 4.06
N ILE A 231 12.44 -20.62 4.40
CA ILE A 231 11.66 -21.82 4.75
C ILE A 231 11.31 -21.74 6.23
N ARG A 232 10.11 -22.16 6.60
CA ARG A 232 9.72 -22.35 8.01
C ARG A 232 10.41 -23.59 8.58
N ALA A 233 10.71 -23.55 9.88
CA ALA A 233 11.39 -24.68 10.57
C ALA A 233 10.61 -25.98 10.46
N ASP A 234 9.28 -25.94 10.63
CA ASP A 234 8.40 -27.11 10.49
C ASP A 234 8.46 -27.72 9.08
N GLN A 235 8.45 -26.88 8.04
CA GLN A 235 8.57 -27.34 6.65
C GLN A 235 9.93 -28.02 6.40
N ASN A 236 11.01 -27.49 6.97
CA ASN A 236 12.33 -28.09 6.86
C ASN A 236 12.40 -29.45 7.57
N ILE A 237 11.85 -29.54 8.79
CA ILE A 237 11.76 -30.80 9.56
C ILE A 237 10.96 -31.86 8.78
N HIS A 238 9.80 -31.47 8.24
CA HIS A 238 8.98 -32.40 7.43
C HIS A 238 9.70 -32.85 6.16
N ARG A 239 10.45 -31.99 5.51
CA ARG A 239 11.27 -32.35 4.35
C ARG A 239 12.34 -33.37 4.73
N LEU A 240 13.09 -33.11 5.80
CA LEU A 240 14.15 -34.00 6.28
C LEU A 240 13.62 -35.39 6.69
N ARG A 241 12.48 -35.45 7.38
CA ARG A 241 11.81 -36.72 7.77
C ARG A 241 11.44 -37.59 6.57
N ARG A 242 11.25 -37.00 5.36
CA ARG A 242 10.93 -37.74 4.14
C ARG A 242 12.18 -38.32 3.44
N GLY A 243 13.39 -38.03 3.93
CA GLY A 243 14.65 -38.49 3.34
C GLY A 243 14.75 -38.08 1.85
N SER A 244 15.08 -39.01 0.98
CA SER A 244 15.18 -38.78 -0.50
C SER A 244 13.88 -38.24 -1.11
N ARG A 245 12.71 -38.66 -0.59
CA ARG A 245 11.39 -38.17 -1.05
C ARG A 245 11.09 -36.72 -0.64
N GLY A 246 11.87 -36.12 0.25
CA GLY A 246 11.73 -34.72 0.68
C GLY A 246 12.20 -33.72 -0.37
N GLY A 247 12.98 -34.15 -1.31
CA GLY A 247 13.49 -33.35 -2.44
C GLY A 247 14.49 -32.25 -2.01
N ARG A 248 14.99 -31.52 -3.01
CA ARG A 248 15.93 -30.40 -2.80
C ARG A 248 15.24 -29.24 -2.08
N PRO A 249 15.89 -28.62 -1.07
CA PRO A 249 15.37 -27.42 -0.44
C PRO A 249 15.25 -26.28 -1.46
N PRO A 250 14.23 -25.39 -1.32
CA PRO A 250 14.16 -24.19 -2.14
C PRO A 250 15.43 -23.35 -1.98
N ALA A 251 15.94 -22.81 -3.09
CA ALA A 251 17.05 -21.87 -3.05
C ALA A 251 16.68 -20.62 -2.25
N PHE A 252 17.61 -20.13 -1.45
CA PHE A 252 17.43 -18.93 -0.65
C PHE A 252 18.69 -18.05 -0.72
N ASP A 253 18.51 -16.86 -1.29
CA ASP A 253 19.55 -15.84 -1.42
C ASP A 253 19.44 -14.85 -0.24
N ARG A 254 20.39 -14.95 0.70
CA ARG A 254 20.42 -14.12 1.91
C ARG A 254 20.72 -12.64 1.61
N GLU A 255 21.54 -12.37 0.61
CA GLU A 255 21.93 -10.98 0.28
C GLU A 255 20.74 -10.25 -0.35
N THR A 256 20.12 -10.84 -1.35
CA THR A 256 18.90 -10.28 -1.94
C THR A 256 17.78 -10.15 -0.88
N TYR A 257 17.70 -11.08 0.08
CA TYR A 257 16.68 -11.04 1.13
C TYR A 257 16.79 -9.83 2.06
N LYS A 258 17.96 -9.26 2.25
CA LYS A 258 18.16 -8.03 3.05
C LYS A 258 17.34 -6.84 2.50
N GLN A 259 17.06 -6.83 1.21
CA GLN A 259 16.25 -5.79 0.56
C GLN A 259 14.76 -5.87 0.98
N ARG A 260 14.31 -6.97 1.58
CA ARG A 260 12.91 -7.11 2.06
C ARG A 260 12.51 -5.99 3.04
N ASN A 261 13.47 -5.42 3.76
CA ASN A 261 13.20 -4.29 4.65
C ASN A 261 12.57 -3.06 3.93
N SER A 262 12.63 -3.01 2.61
CA SER A 262 11.97 -1.95 1.81
C SER A 262 10.46 -1.89 2.05
N VAL A 263 9.77 -3.05 2.17
CA VAL A 263 8.32 -3.08 2.43
C VAL A 263 7.99 -2.61 3.84
N GLU A 264 8.81 -2.94 4.84
CA GLU A 264 8.62 -2.46 6.21
C GLU A 264 8.77 -0.94 6.29
N ARG A 265 9.79 -0.39 5.61
CA ARG A 265 9.97 1.06 5.49
C ARG A 265 8.84 1.73 4.71
N CYS A 266 8.32 1.08 3.67
CA CYS A 266 7.12 1.56 2.96
C CYS A 266 5.90 1.63 3.89
N ILE A 267 5.66 0.58 4.68
CA ILE A 267 4.59 0.54 5.70
C ILE A 267 4.77 1.69 6.70
N ASN A 268 5.98 1.93 7.19
CA ASN A 268 6.26 3.01 8.13
C ASN A 268 5.99 4.38 7.51
N ARG A 269 6.39 4.63 6.26
CA ARG A 269 6.08 5.88 5.53
C ARG A 269 4.58 6.09 5.38
N LEU A 270 3.82 5.05 5.00
CA LEU A 270 2.37 5.12 4.91
C LEU A 270 1.72 5.41 6.26
N LYS A 271 2.21 4.79 7.34
CA LYS A 271 1.66 4.98 8.69
C LYS A 271 2.03 6.33 9.35
N GLN A 272 2.93 7.11 8.77
CA GLN A 272 3.10 8.52 9.16
C GLN A 272 1.80 9.31 8.94
N TRP A 273 0.96 8.87 8.01
CA TRP A 273 -0.38 9.42 7.84
C TRP A 273 -1.33 8.83 8.88
N ARG A 274 -1.75 9.65 9.86
CA ARG A 274 -2.56 9.21 11.01
C ARG A 274 -3.88 8.54 10.58
N GLY A 275 -4.51 9.02 9.49
CA GLY A 275 -5.71 8.42 8.92
C GLY A 275 -5.47 7.08 8.21
N ILE A 276 -4.18 6.74 7.91
CA ILE A 276 -3.77 5.41 7.45
C ILE A 276 -3.39 4.52 8.64
N ALA A 277 -2.64 5.05 9.62
CA ALA A 277 -2.21 4.29 10.81
C ALA A 277 -3.39 3.85 11.68
N THR A 278 -4.47 4.66 11.70
CA THR A 278 -5.76 4.32 12.34
C THR A 278 -6.86 4.51 11.32
N ARG A 279 -7.65 3.48 11.11
CA ARG A 279 -8.75 3.53 10.14
C ARG A 279 -9.98 4.20 10.74
N TYR A 280 -10.30 5.40 10.26
CA TYR A 280 -11.53 6.13 10.59
C TYR A 280 -12.66 5.89 9.58
N GLU A 281 -12.32 5.44 8.37
CA GLU A 281 -13.24 5.29 7.25
C GLU A 281 -14.11 4.02 7.38
N LYS A 282 -15.42 4.17 7.19
CA LYS A 282 -16.38 3.05 7.30
C LYS A 282 -16.19 2.04 6.17
N THR A 283 -16.05 2.51 4.92
CA THR A 283 -15.98 1.64 3.74
C THR A 283 -14.54 1.30 3.37
N ALA A 284 -14.32 0.08 2.88
CA ALA A 284 -13.02 -0.33 2.34
C ALA A 284 -12.60 0.54 1.15
N THR A 285 -13.56 0.91 0.29
CA THR A 285 -13.32 1.75 -0.90
C THR A 285 -12.71 3.10 -0.54
N ILE A 286 -13.25 3.81 0.45
CA ILE A 286 -12.72 5.12 0.87
C ILE A 286 -11.35 4.97 1.55
N TYR A 287 -11.18 3.92 2.36
CA TYR A 287 -9.88 3.68 3.00
C TYR A 287 -8.80 3.30 1.97
N LEU A 288 -9.13 2.49 0.98
CA LEU A 288 -8.24 2.15 -0.14
C LEU A 288 -7.89 3.40 -0.98
N ALA A 289 -8.85 4.30 -1.22
CA ALA A 289 -8.58 5.58 -1.86
C ALA A 289 -7.57 6.41 -1.06
N GLY A 290 -7.67 6.44 0.27
CA GLY A 290 -6.65 7.07 1.13
C GLY A 290 -5.26 6.47 0.96
N LEU A 291 -5.15 5.15 0.81
CA LEU A 291 -3.87 4.47 0.51
C LEU A 291 -3.34 4.84 -0.88
N HIS A 292 -4.19 4.89 -1.90
CA HIS A 292 -3.79 5.33 -3.24
C HIS A 292 -3.29 6.78 -3.20
N ILE A 293 -3.99 7.69 -2.49
CA ILE A 293 -3.57 9.08 -2.35
C ILE A 293 -2.20 9.18 -1.64
N ALA A 294 -2.00 8.46 -0.54
CA ALA A 294 -0.69 8.41 0.10
C ALA A 294 0.39 7.86 -0.85
N GLY A 295 0.05 6.84 -1.64
CA GLY A 295 0.91 6.32 -2.70
C GLY A 295 1.22 7.35 -3.79
N ILE A 296 0.23 8.13 -4.22
CA ILE A 296 0.40 9.23 -5.20
C ILE A 296 1.44 10.25 -4.69
N PHE A 297 1.33 10.66 -3.41
CA PHE A 297 2.33 11.55 -2.80
C PHE A 297 3.73 10.94 -2.77
N LEU A 298 3.84 9.64 -2.49
CA LEU A 298 5.13 8.94 -2.49
C LEU A 298 5.75 8.80 -3.89
N TRP A 299 4.93 8.59 -4.92
CA TRP A 299 5.39 8.45 -6.30
C TRP A 299 5.69 9.79 -6.97
N SER A 300 4.97 10.84 -6.64
CA SER A 300 5.19 12.18 -7.18
C SER A 300 6.37 12.93 -6.56
N ALA A 301 6.85 12.52 -5.38
CA ALA A 301 7.95 13.14 -4.64
C ALA A 301 9.36 12.75 -5.16
N ARG A 302 9.57 12.72 -6.47
CA ARG A 302 10.87 12.40 -7.09
C ARG A 302 11.73 13.64 -7.31
#